data_fd074ac9849b5dc7189daa1e6f4a5d6b
#
_entry.id   fd074ac9849b5dc7189daa1e6f4a5d6b
#
_cell.length_a   1.000
_cell.length_b   1.000
_cell.length_c   1.000
_cell.angle_alpha   90.00
_cell.angle_beta   90.00
_cell.angle_gamma   90.00
#
_symmetry.space_group_name_H-M   'P 1'
#
loop_
_entity.id
_entity.type
_entity.pdbx_description
1 polymer ?
#
loop_
_entity_poly.entity_id
_entity_poly.type
_entity_poly.pdbx_seq_one_letter_code
_entity_poly.pdbx_strand_id
1 'polypeptide(L)'
;MEDRGLIVKTSAYIDRHRDEMLSLWEKIVSIESGTPDKEGVDRVGAVLKDELESAGVETAVIPMERFGNLLTGVWNKEAAGQPIVLIGHMDTVFAKGT
;
A
#
# COMPACT_ATOMS: atom_id res chain seq x y z
N MET A 1 9.69 18.98 21.92
CA MET A 1 9.91 17.56 21.66
C MET A 1 10.98 17.36 20.60
N GLU A 2 11.89 16.51 20.86
CA GLU A 2 13.00 16.27 19.94
C GLU A 2 12.73 14.98 19.14
N ASP A 3 12.61 15.12 17.82
CA ASP A 3 12.31 14.00 16.94
C ASP A 3 13.49 13.58 16.07
N ARG A 4 14.65 14.15 16.33
CA ARG A 4 15.84 13.85 15.54
C ARG A 4 16.19 12.37 15.54
N GLY A 5 16.08 11.70 16.70
CA GLY A 5 16.34 10.28 16.82
C GLY A 5 15.38 9.45 15.98
N LEU A 6 14.11 9.83 15.95
CA LEU A 6 13.12 9.16 15.14
C LEU A 6 13.39 9.36 13.65
N ILE A 7 13.76 10.57 13.26
CA ILE A 7 14.09 10.87 11.86
C ILE A 7 15.28 10.04 11.41
N VAL A 8 16.32 9.95 12.23
CA VAL A 8 17.53 9.17 11.91
C VAL A 8 17.19 7.70 11.76
N LYS A 9 16.39 7.13 12.68
CA LYS A 9 15.97 5.72 12.60
C LYS A 9 15.16 5.44 11.36
N THR A 10 14.22 6.33 11.04
CA THR A 10 13.35 6.16 9.88
C THR A 10 14.16 6.22 8.59
N SER A 11 15.06 7.19 8.48
CA SER A 11 15.90 7.32 7.30
C SER A 11 16.81 6.11 7.12
N ALA A 12 17.38 5.60 8.21
CA ALA A 12 18.24 4.42 8.15
C ALA A 12 17.45 3.17 7.73
N TYR A 13 16.22 3.04 8.23
CA TYR A 13 15.35 1.94 7.83
C TYR A 13 15.05 2.00 6.33
N ILE A 14 14.70 3.18 5.83
CA ILE A 14 14.40 3.37 4.41
C ILE A 14 15.63 3.03 3.56
N ASP A 15 16.80 3.50 3.97
CA ASP A 15 18.04 3.22 3.23
C ASP A 15 18.34 1.73 3.17
N ARG A 16 18.14 1.00 4.27
CA ARG A 16 18.38 -0.45 4.31
C ARG A 16 17.39 -1.22 3.46
N HIS A 17 16.18 -0.70 3.27
CA HIS A 17 15.12 -1.40 2.56
C HIS A 17 14.84 -0.80 1.18
N ARG A 18 15.75 0.06 0.70
CA ARG A 18 15.57 0.75 -0.57
C ARG A 18 15.32 -0.20 -1.73
N ASP A 19 16.13 -1.25 -1.84
CA ASP A 19 16.01 -2.19 -2.95
C ASP A 19 14.69 -2.93 -2.90
N GLU A 20 14.23 -3.29 -1.71
CA GLU A 20 12.93 -3.94 -1.53
C GLU A 20 11.79 -3.02 -1.94
N MET A 21 11.89 -1.74 -1.56
CA MET A 21 10.89 -0.74 -1.91
C MET A 21 10.82 -0.52 -3.41
N LEU A 22 11.97 -0.45 -4.08
CA LEU A 22 12.02 -0.29 -5.53
C LEU A 22 11.47 -1.53 -6.25
N SER A 23 11.77 -2.72 -5.74
CA SER A 23 11.22 -3.96 -6.30
C SER A 23 9.70 -4.01 -6.18
N LEU A 24 9.16 -3.62 -5.04
CA LEU A 24 7.73 -3.58 -4.85
C LEU A 24 7.09 -2.55 -5.78
N TRP A 25 7.69 -1.39 -5.89
CA TRP A 25 7.21 -0.34 -6.79
C TRP A 25 7.17 -0.83 -8.23
N GLU A 26 8.26 -1.42 -8.69
CA GLU A 26 8.33 -1.99 -10.04
C GLU A 26 7.25 -3.04 -10.26
N LYS A 27 7.05 -3.89 -9.27
CA LYS A 27 6.03 -4.95 -9.34
C LYS A 27 4.63 -4.39 -9.54
N ILE A 28 4.24 -3.40 -8.73
CA ILE A 28 2.89 -2.85 -8.83
C ILE A 28 2.71 -1.98 -10.07
N VAL A 29 3.74 -1.25 -10.48
CA VAL A 29 3.68 -0.41 -11.69
C VAL A 29 3.56 -1.28 -12.94
N SER A 30 4.10 -2.48 -12.91
CA SER A 30 4.04 -3.42 -14.04
C SER A 30 2.67 -4.08 -14.20
N ILE A 31 1.77 -3.89 -13.25
CA ILE A 31 0.39 -4.39 -13.36
C ILE A 31 -0.46 -3.26 -13.94
N GLU A 32 -1.13 -3.54 -15.06
CA GLU A 32 -2.07 -2.57 -15.62
C GLU A 32 -3.27 -2.44 -14.69
N SER A 33 -3.59 -1.21 -14.28
CA SER A 33 -4.63 -0.97 -13.29
C SER A 33 -5.41 0.32 -13.58
N GLY A 34 -5.77 0.53 -14.85
CA GLY A 34 -6.62 1.66 -15.18
C GLY A 34 -7.94 1.60 -14.40
N THR A 35 -8.52 2.76 -14.10
CA THR A 35 -9.73 2.83 -13.28
C THR A 35 -10.83 1.85 -13.71
N PRO A 36 -11.15 1.70 -15.01
CA PRO A 36 -12.20 0.75 -15.39
C PRO A 36 -11.74 -0.72 -15.43
N ASP A 37 -10.48 -0.99 -15.22
CA ASP A 37 -9.93 -2.34 -15.22
C ASP A 37 -9.97 -2.93 -13.82
N LYS A 38 -11.14 -3.43 -13.42
CA LYS A 38 -11.32 -4.00 -12.08
C LYS A 38 -10.32 -5.11 -11.79
N GLU A 39 -10.09 -6.01 -12.73
CA GLU A 39 -9.16 -7.13 -12.50
C GLU A 39 -7.75 -6.64 -12.24
N GLY A 40 -7.30 -5.65 -12.99
CA GLY A 40 -5.98 -5.06 -12.81
C GLY A 40 -5.83 -4.37 -11.47
N VAL A 41 -6.81 -3.57 -11.09
CA VAL A 41 -6.80 -2.89 -9.78
C VAL A 41 -6.81 -3.93 -8.66
N ASP A 42 -7.62 -4.97 -8.79
CA ASP A 42 -7.68 -6.02 -7.77
C ASP A 42 -6.35 -6.79 -7.65
N ARG A 43 -5.61 -6.95 -8.76
CA ARG A 43 -4.28 -7.56 -8.70
C ARG A 43 -3.29 -6.69 -7.94
N VAL A 44 -3.33 -5.38 -8.15
CA VAL A 44 -2.50 -4.46 -7.35
C VAL A 44 -2.88 -4.57 -5.88
N GLY A 45 -4.17 -4.61 -5.59
CA GLY A 45 -4.66 -4.77 -4.23
C GLY A 45 -4.16 -6.05 -3.58
N ALA A 46 -4.13 -7.15 -4.32
CA ALA A 46 -3.63 -8.43 -3.79
C ALA A 46 -2.15 -8.34 -3.43
N VAL A 47 -1.35 -7.69 -4.26
CA VAL A 47 0.08 -7.51 -3.97
C VAL A 47 0.27 -6.66 -2.72
N LEU A 48 -0.46 -5.56 -2.60
CA LEU A 48 -0.34 -4.68 -1.44
C LEU A 48 -0.85 -5.36 -0.17
N LYS A 49 -1.93 -6.14 -0.28
CA LYS A 49 -2.46 -6.90 0.85
C LYS A 49 -1.42 -7.86 1.40
N ASP A 50 -0.78 -8.64 0.53
CA ASP A 50 0.26 -9.57 0.94
C ASP A 50 1.43 -8.85 1.61
N GLU A 51 1.82 -7.72 1.08
CA GLU A 51 2.91 -6.93 1.65
C GLU A 51 2.56 -6.40 3.03
N LEU A 52 1.35 -5.89 3.19
CA LEU A 52 0.87 -5.39 4.48
C LEU A 52 0.79 -6.52 5.50
N GLU A 53 0.25 -7.66 5.12
CA GLU A 53 0.13 -8.81 6.02
C GLU A 53 1.49 -9.35 6.43
N SER A 54 2.46 -9.31 5.53
CA SER A 54 3.84 -9.70 5.86
C SER A 54 4.45 -8.79 6.92
N ALA A 55 3.98 -7.55 6.98
CA ALA A 55 4.45 -6.58 7.99
C ALA A 55 3.61 -6.60 9.27
N GLY A 56 2.68 -7.53 9.39
CA GLY A 56 1.84 -7.66 10.59
C GLY A 56 0.61 -6.77 10.60
N VAL A 57 0.22 -6.22 9.47
CA VAL A 57 -0.97 -5.38 9.36
C VAL A 57 -2.21 -6.26 9.19
N GLU A 58 -3.26 -5.97 9.93
CA GLU A 58 -4.53 -6.66 9.78
C GLU A 58 -5.28 -6.03 8.61
N THR A 59 -5.55 -6.81 7.57
CA THR A 59 -6.14 -6.28 6.35
C THR A 59 -7.56 -6.77 6.13
N ALA A 60 -8.32 -6.04 5.33
CA ALA A 60 -9.63 -6.44 4.86
C ALA A 60 -9.84 -5.93 3.44
N VAL A 61 -10.58 -6.69 2.66
CA VAL A 61 -10.95 -6.31 1.30
C VAL A 61 -12.45 -6.06 1.29
N ILE A 62 -12.86 -4.90 0.80
CA ILE A 62 -14.27 -4.56 0.66
C ILE A 62 -14.63 -4.69 -0.82
N PRO A 63 -15.46 -5.69 -1.18
CA PRO A 63 -15.79 -5.93 -2.60
C PRO A 63 -16.60 -4.78 -3.20
N MET A 64 -16.26 -4.44 -4.43
CA MET A 64 -16.99 -3.47 -5.23
C MET A 64 -17.41 -4.14 -6.53
N GLU A 65 -18.55 -3.76 -7.08
CA GLU A 65 -19.06 -4.41 -8.29
C GLU A 65 -18.39 -3.92 -9.57
N ARG A 66 -18.29 -2.61 -9.74
CA ARG A 66 -17.83 -2.03 -11.00
C ARG A 66 -16.36 -1.73 -11.03
N PHE A 67 -15.83 -1.27 -9.93
CA PHE A 67 -14.44 -0.82 -9.83
C PHE A 67 -13.66 -1.75 -8.93
N GLY A 68 -12.36 -1.51 -8.83
CA GLY A 68 -11.51 -2.31 -7.96
C GLY A 68 -12.00 -2.30 -6.51
N ASN A 69 -11.77 -3.40 -5.84
CA ASN A 69 -12.13 -3.53 -4.43
C ASN A 69 -11.33 -2.56 -3.56
N LEU A 70 -11.89 -2.18 -2.43
CA LEU A 70 -11.17 -1.39 -1.45
C LEU A 70 -10.30 -2.30 -0.59
N LEU A 71 -9.13 -1.80 -0.23
CA LEU A 71 -8.24 -2.50 0.69
C LEU A 71 -8.04 -1.63 1.91
N THR A 72 -8.24 -2.20 3.09
CA THR A 72 -8.00 -1.51 4.36
C THR A 72 -6.94 -2.25 5.14
N GLY A 73 -6.22 -1.53 5.98
CA GLY A 73 -5.25 -2.12 6.88
C GLY A 73 -5.22 -1.36 8.20
N VAL A 74 -5.07 -2.10 9.29
CA VAL A 74 -4.99 -1.52 10.63
C VAL A 74 -3.85 -2.18 11.37
N TRP A 75 -3.01 -1.38 12.01
CA TRP A 75 -1.99 -1.91 12.90
C TRP A 75 -1.93 -1.05 14.15
N ASN A 76 -1.39 -1.62 15.21
CA ASN A 76 -1.32 -0.95 16.52
C ASN A 76 -2.69 -0.47 16.99
N LYS A 77 -3.75 -1.25 16.73
CA LYS A 77 -5.09 -0.80 17.09
C LYS A 77 -5.30 -0.66 18.60
N GLU A 78 -4.41 -1.26 19.39
CA GLU A 78 -4.45 -1.14 20.84
C GLU A 78 -3.68 0.07 21.35
N ALA A 79 -3.01 0.81 20.47
CA ALA A 79 -2.22 1.97 20.88
C ALA A 79 -3.14 3.10 21.36
N ALA A 80 -2.68 3.82 22.39
CA ALA A 80 -3.41 4.97 22.90
C ALA A 80 -3.27 6.15 21.95
N GLY A 81 -4.21 7.07 22.03
CA GLY A 81 -4.17 8.29 21.25
C GLY A 81 -5.07 8.26 20.03
N GLN A 82 -5.02 9.32 19.27
CA GLN A 82 -5.84 9.45 18.06
C GLN A 82 -5.24 8.64 16.93
N PRO A 83 -6.07 7.96 16.13
CA PRO A 83 -5.56 7.24 14.98
C PRO A 83 -5.08 8.19 13.88
N ILE A 84 -4.10 7.73 13.13
CA ILE A 84 -3.64 8.41 11.92
C ILE A 84 -4.18 7.61 10.75
N VAL A 85 -4.83 8.29 9.79
CA VAL A 85 -5.39 7.64 8.61
C VAL A 85 -4.55 8.02 7.39
N LEU A 86 -4.07 7.00 6.68
CA LEU A 86 -3.38 7.17 5.41
C LEU A 86 -4.31 6.73 4.29
N ILE A 87 -4.46 7.55 3.27
CA ILE A 87 -5.34 7.26 2.14
C ILE A 87 -4.53 7.33 0.86
N GLY A 88 -4.69 6.32 0.01
CA GLY A 88 -4.09 6.30 -1.31
C GLY A 88 -5.04 5.62 -2.29
N HIS A 89 -4.61 5.49 -3.52
CA HIS A 89 -5.40 4.79 -4.52
C HIS A 89 -4.52 3.86 -5.35
N MET A 90 -5.14 2.81 -5.87
CA MET A 90 -4.44 1.75 -6.60
C MET A 90 -4.68 1.81 -8.10
N ASP A 91 -5.69 2.57 -8.52
CA ASP A 91 -6.00 2.70 -9.93
C ASP A 91 -5.17 3.82 -10.57
N THR A 92 -5.06 3.77 -11.89
CA THR A 92 -4.36 4.77 -12.66
C THR A 92 -5.25 5.28 -13.78
N VAL A 93 -4.82 6.35 -14.44
CA VAL A 93 -5.53 6.93 -15.58
C VAL A 93 -5.05 6.36 -16.91
N PHE A 94 -4.12 5.42 -16.88
CA PHE A 94 -3.50 4.90 -18.10
C PHE A 94 -4.31 3.76 -18.67
N ALA A 95 -4.50 3.78 -19.99
CA ALA A 95 -5.15 2.70 -20.70
C ALA A 95 -4.19 1.50 -20.82
N LYS A 96 -4.76 0.32 -21.08
CA LYS A 96 -3.96 -0.88 -21.29
C LYS A 96 -2.99 -0.66 -22.45
N GLY A 97 -1.80 -1.18 -22.29
CA GLY A 97 -0.76 -1.07 -23.30
C GLY A 97 0.09 0.18 -23.20
N THR A 98 -0.18 1.02 -22.19
CA THR A 98 0.65 2.18 -21.93
C THR A 98 1.89 1.81 -21.13
#